data_1ebb1d12bacc7e29e32d2f7a1f973bb3
#
_entry.id   1ebb1d12bacc7e29e32d2f7a1f973bb3
#
_cell.length_a   1.000
_cell.length_b   1.000
_cell.length_c   1.000
_cell.angle_alpha   90.00
_cell.angle_beta   90.00
_cell.angle_gamma   90.00
#
_symmetry.space_group_name_H-M   'P 1'
#
loop_
_entity.id
_entity.type
_entity.pdbx_description
1 polymer ?
#
loop_
_entity_poly.entity_id
_entity_poly.type
_entity_poly.pdbx_seq_one_letter_code
_entity_poly.pdbx_strand_id
1 'polypeptide(L)'
;GLDHGLEAAVLNDYFNNAVRNECFCAHPYLKEMIMDDLLDYVESVDMKDIEQVYHLKRGMVRASFALYSTEEDVAALIIAVKDIASRKDYYQSQYEVDSCENYVHKSFCFDHTQTFSIEDSISVLVS
;
A
#
# COMPACT_ATOMS: atom_id res chain seq x y z
N GLY A 1 -3.30 -10.36 8.75
CA GLY A 1 -2.32 -9.42 8.19
C GLY A 1 -2.92 -8.04 8.04
N LEU A 2 -2.12 -7.07 7.62
CA LEU A 2 -2.60 -5.76 7.20
C LEU A 2 -3.02 -5.86 5.73
N ASP A 3 -4.04 -5.10 5.32
CA ASP A 3 -4.41 -5.00 3.91
C ASP A 3 -3.29 -4.31 3.11
N HIS A 4 -3.01 -4.78 1.89
CA HIS A 4 -1.91 -4.28 1.06
C HIS A 4 -2.09 -2.79 0.67
N GLY A 5 -3.33 -2.33 0.47
CA GLY A 5 -3.61 -0.93 0.17
C GLY A 5 -3.32 -0.04 1.36
N LEU A 6 -3.72 -0.48 2.57
CA LEU A 6 -3.41 0.23 3.81
C LEU A 6 -1.90 0.26 4.07
N GLU A 7 -1.19 -0.86 3.86
CA GLU A 7 0.27 -0.91 4.05
C GLU A 7 0.98 0.07 3.11
N ALA A 8 0.55 0.14 1.84
CA ALA A 8 1.09 1.08 0.87
C ALA A 8 0.83 2.54 1.26
N ALA A 9 -0.39 2.85 1.73
CA ALA A 9 -0.74 4.19 2.20
C ALA A 9 0.12 4.60 3.41
N VAL A 10 0.28 3.72 4.40
CA VAL A 10 1.11 3.99 5.59
C VAL A 10 2.58 4.19 5.20
N LEU A 11 3.13 3.36 4.32
CA LEU A 11 4.51 3.51 3.83
C LEU A 11 4.74 4.85 3.16
N ASN A 12 3.77 5.32 2.36
CA ASN A 12 3.83 6.63 1.73
C ASN A 12 3.72 7.78 2.74
N ASP A 13 2.68 7.77 3.57
CA ASP A 13 2.30 8.92 4.38
C ASP A 13 3.19 9.14 5.61
N TYR A 14 3.64 8.06 6.25
CA TYR A 14 4.45 8.13 7.47
C TYR A 14 5.96 7.99 7.22
N PHE A 15 6.33 7.28 6.16
CA PHE A 15 7.72 6.91 5.92
C PHE A 15 8.30 7.43 4.61
N ASN A 16 7.48 8.14 3.80
CA ASN A 16 7.87 8.67 2.49
C ASN A 16 8.46 7.59 1.54
N ASN A 17 7.92 6.37 1.64
CA ASN A 17 8.30 5.24 0.81
C ASN A 17 7.21 4.99 -0.24
N ALA A 18 7.47 5.38 -1.49
CA ALA A 18 6.58 5.10 -2.60
C ALA A 18 6.71 3.63 -3.05
N VAL A 19 5.62 2.90 -2.93
CA VAL A 19 5.52 1.48 -3.29
C VAL A 19 4.35 1.24 -4.25
N ARG A 20 4.27 0.07 -4.84
CA ARG A 20 3.06 -0.37 -5.56
C ARG A 20 2.37 -1.48 -4.78
N ASN A 21 1.05 -1.43 -4.76
CA ASN A 21 0.20 -2.46 -4.20
C ASN A 21 -0.61 -3.18 -5.29
N GLU A 22 -1.38 -4.20 -4.93
CA GLU A 22 -2.21 -5.07 -5.78
C GLU A 22 -1.44 -6.18 -6.50
N CYS A 23 -1.94 -6.61 -7.67
CA CYS A 23 -1.48 -7.80 -8.37
C CYS A 23 -0.33 -7.57 -9.38
N PHE A 24 0.05 -6.32 -9.66
CA PHE A 24 1.16 -5.92 -10.58
C PHE A 24 1.15 -6.60 -11.95
N CYS A 25 -0.01 -7.05 -12.46
CA CYS A 25 -0.13 -7.89 -13.65
C CYS A 25 0.58 -9.28 -13.53
N ALA A 26 0.93 -9.72 -12.32
CA ALA A 26 1.61 -10.98 -12.02
C ALA A 26 0.67 -11.99 -11.33
N HIS A 27 -0.59 -12.03 -11.73
CA HIS A 27 -1.64 -12.86 -11.12
C HIS A 27 -1.27 -14.33 -10.90
N PRO A 28 -0.63 -15.05 -11.83
CA PRO A 28 -0.27 -16.45 -11.61
C PRO A 28 0.73 -16.62 -10.47
N TYR A 29 1.76 -15.77 -10.44
CA TYR A 29 2.80 -15.79 -9.41
C TYR A 29 2.25 -15.42 -8.02
N LEU A 30 1.45 -14.36 -7.94
CA LEU A 30 0.82 -13.94 -6.69
C LEU A 30 -0.15 -14.98 -6.16
N LYS A 31 -0.93 -15.61 -7.06
CA LYS A 31 -1.85 -16.67 -6.70
C LYS A 31 -1.13 -17.86 -6.06
N GLU A 32 0.03 -18.24 -6.59
CA GLU A 32 0.84 -19.34 -6.06
C GLU A 32 1.42 -18.98 -4.68
N MET A 33 1.94 -17.76 -4.51
CA MET A 33 2.50 -17.30 -3.22
C MET A 33 1.46 -17.16 -2.11
N ILE A 34 0.23 -16.76 -2.45
CA ILE A 34 -0.83 -16.50 -1.46
C ILE A 34 -1.66 -17.77 -1.19
N MET A 35 -1.58 -18.78 -2.08
CA MET A 35 -2.44 -19.96 -2.01
C MET A 35 -2.26 -20.74 -0.71
N ASP A 36 -1.03 -20.93 -0.25
CA ASP A 36 -0.75 -21.67 0.97
C ASP A 36 -1.34 -20.96 2.19
N ASP A 37 -1.13 -19.64 2.30
CA ASP A 37 -1.73 -18.80 3.36
C ASP A 37 -3.26 -18.78 3.29
N LEU A 38 -3.82 -18.86 2.08
CA LEU A 38 -5.26 -18.84 1.86
C LEU A 38 -5.89 -20.19 2.26
N LEU A 39 -5.24 -21.30 1.98
CA LEU A 39 -5.71 -22.64 2.36
C LEU A 39 -5.76 -22.80 3.88
N ASP A 40 -4.72 -22.38 4.59
CA ASP A 40 -4.66 -22.40 6.06
C ASP A 40 -5.78 -21.53 6.68
N TYR A 41 -6.15 -20.44 6.01
CA TYR A 41 -7.19 -19.55 6.50
C TYR A 41 -8.61 -20.09 6.19
N VAL A 42 -8.83 -20.65 5.01
CA VAL A 42 -10.13 -21.23 4.59
C VAL A 42 -10.53 -22.40 5.46
N GLU A 43 -9.60 -23.20 5.97
CA GLU A 43 -9.89 -24.26 6.92
C GLU A 43 -10.42 -23.73 8.28
N SER A 44 -10.22 -22.45 8.57
CA SER A 44 -10.60 -21.82 9.84
C SER A 44 -11.85 -20.93 9.78
N VAL A 45 -12.44 -20.68 8.58
CA VAL A 45 -13.49 -19.68 8.36
C VAL A 45 -14.74 -20.25 7.66
N ASP A 46 -15.91 -19.74 8.03
CA ASP A 46 -17.19 -20.16 7.47
C ASP A 46 -17.30 -19.71 5.98
N MET A 47 -17.91 -20.55 5.13
CA MET A 47 -17.99 -20.35 3.67
C MET A 47 -18.56 -18.99 3.23
N LYS A 48 -19.31 -18.31 4.10
CA LYS A 48 -19.91 -16.99 3.80
C LYS A 48 -18.90 -15.84 3.84
N ASP A 49 -17.80 -16.01 4.56
CA ASP A 49 -16.78 -14.98 4.74
C ASP A 49 -15.60 -15.16 3.74
N ILE A 50 -15.60 -16.25 2.99
CA ILE A 50 -14.54 -16.58 2.01
C ILE A 50 -14.43 -15.50 0.92
N GLU A 51 -15.55 -14.93 0.50
CA GLU A 51 -15.55 -13.92 -0.56
C GLU A 51 -14.89 -12.62 -0.11
N GLN A 52 -15.12 -12.16 1.12
CA GLN A 52 -14.46 -11.00 1.72
C GLN A 52 -12.97 -11.26 1.95
N VAL A 53 -12.62 -12.45 2.44
CA VAL A 53 -11.22 -12.85 2.64
C VAL A 53 -10.46 -12.94 1.31
N TYR A 54 -11.13 -13.42 0.27
CA TYR A 54 -10.54 -13.51 -1.06
C TYR A 54 -10.25 -12.14 -1.67
N HIS A 55 -11.06 -11.12 -1.38
CA HIS A 55 -10.80 -9.74 -1.79
C HIS A 55 -9.64 -9.10 -1.00
N LEU A 56 -9.60 -9.27 0.31
CA LEU A 56 -8.56 -8.71 1.18
C LEU A 56 -7.15 -9.26 0.93
N LYS A 57 -7.02 -10.50 0.43
CA LYS A 57 -5.73 -11.17 0.23
C LYS A 57 -5.22 -11.19 -1.22
N ARG A 58 -5.87 -10.47 -2.15
CA ARG A 58 -5.52 -10.52 -3.58
C ARG A 58 -4.30 -9.70 -3.98
N GLY A 59 -3.71 -8.96 -3.08
CA GLY A 59 -2.63 -8.05 -3.39
C GLY A 59 -1.42 -8.22 -2.48
N MET A 60 -0.33 -7.69 -2.95
CA MET A 60 0.93 -7.56 -2.22
C MET A 60 1.45 -6.13 -2.35
N VAL A 61 2.39 -5.76 -1.52
CA VAL A 61 3.13 -4.52 -1.64
C VAL A 61 4.48 -4.83 -2.28
N ARG A 62 4.83 -4.09 -3.33
CA ARG A 62 6.11 -4.22 -4.02
C ARG A 62 6.94 -2.96 -3.86
N ALA A 63 8.06 -3.09 -3.19
CA ALA A 63 9.12 -2.09 -3.22
C ALA A 63 10.09 -2.39 -4.38
N SER A 64 10.55 -1.34 -5.06
CA SER A 64 11.52 -1.45 -6.15
C SER A 64 12.70 -0.52 -5.87
N PHE A 65 13.90 -1.03 -6.03
CA PHE A 65 15.13 -0.28 -5.86
C PHE A 65 15.74 0.04 -7.22
N ALA A 66 16.28 1.24 -7.37
CA ALA A 66 16.97 1.70 -8.56
C ALA A 66 18.50 1.56 -8.39
N LEU A 67 19.23 1.79 -9.48
CA LEU A 67 20.70 1.74 -9.46
C LEU A 67 21.34 2.77 -8.52
N TYR A 68 20.62 3.82 -8.18
CA TYR A 68 21.05 4.87 -7.26
C TYR A 68 20.53 4.68 -5.83
N SER A 69 19.79 3.60 -5.55
CA SER A 69 19.35 3.28 -4.20
C SER A 69 20.54 2.86 -3.34
N THR A 70 20.53 3.33 -2.10
CA THR A 70 21.59 3.13 -1.13
C THR A 70 21.22 2.07 -0.07
N GLU A 71 22.18 1.67 0.74
CA GLU A 71 21.93 0.79 1.89
C GLU A 71 21.02 1.49 2.93
N GLU A 72 21.11 2.81 3.04
CA GLU A 72 20.26 3.61 3.91
C GLU A 72 18.79 3.57 3.47
N ASP A 73 18.52 3.58 2.15
CA ASP A 73 17.16 3.45 1.61
C ASP A 73 16.55 2.08 1.96
N VAL A 74 17.35 1.02 1.84
CA VAL A 74 16.93 -0.34 2.22
C VAL A 74 16.69 -0.42 3.73
N ALA A 75 17.57 0.14 4.54
CA ALA A 75 17.42 0.17 5.99
C ALA A 75 16.18 0.95 6.43
N ALA A 76 15.89 2.08 5.80
CA ALA A 76 14.69 2.88 6.05
C ALA A 76 13.42 2.08 5.76
N LEU A 77 13.34 1.37 4.63
CA LEU A 77 12.20 0.50 4.31
C LEU A 77 12.04 -0.63 5.35
N ILE A 78 13.13 -1.29 5.74
CA ILE A 78 13.07 -2.35 6.75
C ILE A 78 12.55 -1.83 8.09
N ILE A 79 12.98 -0.65 8.51
CA ILE A 79 12.51 0.00 9.74
C ILE A 79 11.01 0.30 9.62
N ALA A 80 10.56 0.87 8.50
CA ALA A 80 9.16 1.17 8.26
C ALA A 80 8.27 -0.09 8.34
N VAL A 81 8.65 -1.16 7.63
CA VAL A 81 7.90 -2.43 7.64
C VAL A 81 7.84 -3.04 9.05
N LYS A 82 8.95 -3.02 9.80
CA LYS A 82 8.97 -3.50 11.19
C LYS A 82 8.07 -2.68 12.11
N ASP A 83 8.07 -1.37 11.95
CA ASP A 83 7.22 -0.49 12.73
C ASP A 83 5.74 -0.73 12.42
N ILE A 84 5.37 -0.81 11.14
CA ILE A 84 4.01 -1.15 10.70
C ILE A 84 3.57 -2.50 11.28
N ALA A 85 4.42 -3.53 11.18
CA ALA A 85 4.13 -4.85 11.70
C ALA A 85 3.90 -4.88 13.22
N SER A 86 4.60 -4.02 13.98
CA SER A 86 4.47 -3.92 15.43
C SER A 86 3.28 -3.08 15.90
N ARG A 87 2.78 -2.15 15.07
CA ARG A 87 1.74 -1.18 15.41
C ARG A 87 0.52 -1.24 14.47
N LYS A 88 0.14 -2.41 14.01
CA LYS A 88 -0.93 -2.62 13.02
C LYS A 88 -2.24 -1.92 13.40
N ASP A 89 -2.72 -2.15 14.61
CA ASP A 89 -4.00 -1.62 15.09
C ASP A 89 -3.99 -0.09 15.14
N TYR A 90 -2.85 0.50 15.51
CA TYR A 90 -2.66 1.95 15.49
C TYR A 90 -2.85 2.48 14.07
N TYR A 91 -2.09 1.98 13.10
CA TYR A 91 -2.20 2.47 11.72
C TYR A 91 -3.60 2.21 11.13
N GLN A 92 -4.18 1.05 11.37
CA GLN A 92 -5.54 0.76 10.91
C GLN A 92 -6.57 1.76 11.45
N SER A 93 -6.40 2.25 12.67
CA SER A 93 -7.29 3.24 13.28
C SER A 93 -7.19 4.64 12.66
N GLN A 94 -6.06 4.97 12.01
CA GLN A 94 -5.81 6.29 11.42
C GLN A 94 -6.41 6.46 10.03
N TYR A 95 -6.80 5.38 9.37
CA TYR A 95 -7.32 5.40 8.00
C TYR A 95 -8.80 5.06 7.94
N GLU A 96 -9.43 5.51 6.88
CA GLU A 96 -10.76 5.12 6.44
C GLU A 96 -10.71 4.78 4.94
N VAL A 97 -11.73 4.07 4.45
CA VAL A 97 -11.83 3.71 3.04
C VAL A 97 -12.80 4.66 2.37
N ASP A 98 -12.37 5.31 1.28
CA ASP A 98 -13.21 6.21 0.50
C ASP A 98 -14.17 5.45 -0.44
N SER A 99 -14.99 6.20 -1.18
CA SER A 99 -15.95 5.63 -2.14
C SER A 99 -15.30 4.94 -3.35
N CYS A 100 -13.99 5.10 -3.54
CA CYS A 100 -13.19 4.47 -4.58
C CYS A 100 -12.35 3.30 -4.05
N GLU A 101 -12.63 2.84 -2.82
CA GLU A 101 -11.92 1.77 -2.11
C GLU A 101 -10.44 2.10 -1.80
N ASN A 102 -10.06 3.38 -1.78
CA ASN A 102 -8.72 3.81 -1.37
C ASN A 102 -8.66 4.08 0.12
N TYR A 103 -7.52 3.77 0.74
CA TYR A 103 -7.24 4.16 2.12
C TYR A 103 -6.82 5.62 2.19
N VAL A 104 -7.59 6.40 2.96
CA VAL A 104 -7.37 7.84 3.17
C VAL A 104 -7.13 8.09 4.65
N HIS A 105 -6.10 8.86 4.98
CA HIS A 105 -5.80 9.21 6.36
C HIS A 105 -6.84 10.20 6.91
N LYS A 106 -7.41 9.91 8.09
CA LYS A 106 -8.53 10.68 8.68
C LYS A 106 -8.21 12.15 8.98
N SER A 107 -6.96 12.48 9.26
CA SER A 107 -6.53 13.83 9.64
C SER A 107 -5.47 14.46 8.73
N PHE A 108 -4.93 13.71 7.78
CA PHE A 108 -3.92 14.19 6.84
C PHE A 108 -4.46 14.14 5.41
N CYS A 109 -4.47 15.29 4.76
CA CYS A 109 -4.79 15.41 3.34
C CYS A 109 -3.70 16.25 2.68
N PHE A 110 -3.01 15.68 1.70
CA PHE A 110 -2.02 16.41 0.92
C PHE A 110 -2.70 17.05 -0.29
N ASP A 111 -2.72 18.38 -0.32
CA ASP A 111 -3.23 19.14 -1.45
C ASP A 111 -2.15 19.30 -2.53
N HIS A 112 -2.18 18.43 -3.52
CA HIS A 112 -1.25 18.44 -4.64
C HIS A 112 -1.34 19.72 -5.49
N THR A 113 -2.46 20.42 -5.46
CA THR A 113 -2.66 21.65 -6.26
C THR A 113 -1.78 22.80 -5.79
N GLN A 114 -1.35 22.78 -4.52
CA GLN A 114 -0.45 23.78 -3.95
C GLN A 114 1.02 23.58 -4.34
N THR A 115 1.39 22.36 -4.77
CA THR A 115 2.78 22.01 -5.08
C THR A 115 3.05 21.87 -6.56
N PHE A 116 2.01 21.62 -7.35
CA PHE A 116 2.13 21.43 -8.80
C PHE A 116 0.89 21.93 -9.53
N SER A 117 1.09 22.88 -10.44
CA SER A 117 0.06 23.37 -11.38
C SER A 117 0.55 23.20 -12.81
N ILE A 118 -0.27 22.52 -13.63
CA ILE A 118 0.01 22.35 -15.06
C ILE A 118 -0.11 23.70 -15.77
N GLU A 119 -1.03 24.57 -15.33
CA GLU A 119 -1.27 25.89 -15.92
C GLU A 119 -0.05 26.80 -15.76
N ASP A 120 0.56 26.82 -14.57
CA ASP A 120 1.78 27.58 -14.31
C ASP A 120 2.96 27.05 -15.13
N SER A 121 3.06 25.74 -15.30
CA SER A 121 4.12 25.10 -16.09
C SER A 121 4.00 25.39 -17.57
N ILE A 122 2.78 25.46 -18.12
CA ILE A 122 2.52 25.82 -19.53
C ILE A 122 2.83 27.29 -19.79
N SER A 123 2.51 28.19 -18.87
CA SER A 123 2.76 29.62 -19.02
C SER A 123 4.25 29.96 -19.16
N VAL A 124 5.11 29.20 -18.52
CA VAL A 124 6.57 29.33 -18.62
C VAL A 124 7.12 28.83 -19.97
N LEU A 125 6.44 27.87 -20.62
CA LEU A 125 6.88 27.32 -21.91
C LEU A 125 6.42 28.15 -23.12
N VAL A 126 5.44 29.04 -22.93
CA VAL A 126 4.84 29.86 -24.00
C VAL A 126 5.33 31.31 -23.94
N SER A 127 6.09 31.67 -22.91
CA SER A 127 6.74 33.00 -22.77
C SER A 127 8.17 32.95 -23.32
#